data_4eb0cf35c5cf638f389b7b27302d5e32
#
_entry.id   4eb0cf35c5cf638f389b7b27302d5e32
#
_cell.length_a   1.000
_cell.length_b   1.000
_cell.length_c   1.000
_cell.angle_alpha   90.00
_cell.angle_beta   90.00
_cell.angle_gamma   90.00
#
_symmetry.space_group_name_H-M   'P 1'
#
loop_
_entity.id
_entity.type
_entity.pdbx_description
1 polymer ?
#
loop_
_entity_poly.entity_id
_entity_poly.type
_entity_poly.pdbx_seq_one_letter_code
_entity_poly.pdbx_strand_id
1 'polypeptide(L)'
;MIPPLPPMRLSSLLAALFKRGSADNAPASLQTDFLLPRIDGAHVALYNALLGFAAGTVPLTYYYLLTQRAHLATMLAKGFPFRVAGMVHVENSLTETQPADRARPLHLATSVTILPVAANGAVECELVTVAMQEGAVVFTCVSKYLAKRGKKKGIGKAATRDTIEGKRIGGWAVGGSLGRAYAKVSGDWNPIHLWRWSARLMGMRRPIIHGMHSVAAACALLEQTSARRVTAISARFKAPIVLRTRPTLYVSGDHHKYCIGLDGRRVVDGTVSLA
;
A
#
# COMPACT_ATOMS: atom_id res chain seq x y z
N MET A 1 10.20 -1.53 -27.14
CA MET A 1 10.87 -2.23 -26.02
C MET A 1 10.24 -1.74 -24.71
N ILE A 2 9.82 -2.65 -23.81
CA ILE A 2 9.25 -2.30 -22.51
C ILE A 2 10.37 -1.79 -21.62
N PRO A 3 10.26 -0.60 -20.99
CA PRO A 3 11.30 -0.05 -20.14
C PRO A 3 11.44 -0.87 -18.85
N PRO A 4 12.63 -0.87 -18.23
CA PRO A 4 12.82 -1.52 -16.95
C PRO A 4 12.00 -0.85 -15.85
N LEU A 5 11.50 -1.65 -14.88
CA LEU A 5 10.82 -1.13 -13.70
C LEU A 5 11.78 -0.24 -12.90
N PRO A 6 11.53 1.08 -12.79
CA PRO A 6 12.47 1.99 -12.15
C PRO A 6 12.59 1.69 -10.65
N PRO A 7 13.79 1.77 -10.06
CA PRO A 7 13.95 1.67 -8.62
C PRO A 7 13.34 2.91 -7.92
N MET A 8 12.91 2.72 -6.66
CA MET A 8 12.55 3.87 -5.81
C MET A 8 13.82 4.63 -5.44
N ARG A 9 14.01 5.81 -6.06
CA ARG A 9 15.16 6.69 -5.80
C ARG A 9 14.70 7.98 -5.11
N LEU A 10 15.60 8.60 -4.36
CA LEU A 10 15.32 9.90 -3.76
C LEU A 10 14.93 10.95 -4.83
N SER A 11 15.55 10.89 -6.01
CA SER A 11 15.19 11.75 -7.15
C SER A 11 13.74 11.57 -7.60
N SER A 12 13.22 10.35 -7.61
CA SER A 12 11.81 10.10 -7.96
C SER A 12 10.85 10.66 -6.90
N LEU A 13 11.22 10.58 -5.62
CA LEU A 13 10.45 11.18 -4.53
C LEU A 13 10.49 12.71 -4.57
N LEU A 14 11.64 13.30 -4.87
CA LEU A 14 11.76 14.75 -5.11
C LEU A 14 10.91 15.17 -6.31
N ALA A 15 10.98 14.44 -7.43
CA ALA A 15 10.14 14.70 -8.59
C ALA A 15 8.64 14.65 -8.23
N ALA A 16 8.23 13.72 -7.37
CA ALA A 16 6.84 13.64 -6.89
C ALA A 16 6.41 14.87 -6.06
N LEU A 17 7.34 15.45 -5.27
CA LEU A 17 7.07 16.67 -4.50
C LEU A 17 6.86 17.89 -5.41
N PHE A 18 7.61 17.99 -6.51
CA PHE A 18 7.58 19.15 -7.41
C PHE A 18 6.68 18.97 -8.61
N LYS A 19 6.15 17.77 -8.87
CA LYS A 19 5.20 17.56 -9.97
C LYS A 19 3.99 18.46 -9.82
N ARG A 20 3.74 19.29 -10.85
CA ARG A 20 2.51 20.08 -10.96
C ARG A 20 1.42 19.21 -11.60
N GLY A 21 0.20 19.34 -11.10
CA GLY A 21 -0.96 18.74 -11.77
C GLY A 21 -1.30 19.53 -13.04
N SER A 22 -1.73 18.85 -14.08
CA SER A 22 -2.30 19.45 -15.30
C SER A 22 -3.74 18.98 -15.43
N ALA A 23 -4.68 19.79 -14.92
CA ALA A 23 -6.09 19.40 -14.90
C ALA A 23 -6.80 19.47 -16.26
N ASP A 24 -6.25 20.24 -17.21
CA ASP A 24 -6.98 20.62 -18.43
C ASP A 24 -6.88 19.59 -19.58
N ASN A 25 -6.03 18.57 -19.47
CA ASN A 25 -5.84 17.55 -20.51
C ASN A 25 -5.59 16.15 -19.89
N ALA A 26 -6.39 15.75 -18.93
CA ALA A 26 -6.29 14.39 -18.40
C ALA A 26 -6.79 13.40 -19.48
N PRO A 27 -5.96 12.46 -19.98
CA PRO A 27 -6.44 11.40 -20.83
C PRO A 27 -7.46 10.55 -20.04
N ALA A 28 -8.46 10.04 -20.73
CA ALA A 28 -9.48 9.17 -20.12
C ALA A 28 -8.87 7.92 -19.46
N SER A 29 -7.71 7.48 -19.94
CA SER A 29 -6.91 6.42 -19.33
C SER A 29 -5.42 6.67 -19.59
N LEU A 30 -4.60 6.39 -18.57
CA LEU A 30 -3.15 6.35 -18.68
C LEU A 30 -2.69 4.92 -18.42
N GLN A 31 -1.92 4.35 -19.35
CA GLN A 31 -1.33 3.03 -19.18
C GLN A 31 0.18 3.12 -19.30
N THR A 32 0.87 2.32 -18.51
CA THR A 32 2.34 2.18 -18.53
C THR A 32 2.71 0.72 -18.31
N ASP A 33 3.80 0.34 -18.96
CA ASP A 33 4.32 -1.02 -18.91
C ASP A 33 5.78 -1.01 -18.46
N PHE A 34 6.14 -1.95 -17.58
CA PHE A 34 7.48 -2.09 -17.06
C PHE A 34 7.93 -3.56 -17.02
N LEU A 35 9.22 -3.78 -17.20
CA LEU A 35 9.84 -5.10 -17.09
C LEU A 35 10.75 -5.14 -15.86
N LEU A 36 10.52 -6.09 -14.97
CA LEU A 36 11.44 -6.46 -13.91
C LEU A 36 12.17 -7.74 -14.33
N PRO A 37 13.50 -7.71 -14.56
CA PRO A 37 14.22 -8.87 -15.08
C PRO A 37 14.16 -10.10 -14.15
N ARG A 38 14.15 -9.87 -12.84
CA ARG A 38 14.04 -10.91 -11.80
C ARG A 38 13.64 -10.29 -10.47
N ILE A 39 13.06 -11.10 -9.58
CA ILE A 39 12.81 -10.69 -8.19
C ILE A 39 14.09 -10.92 -7.40
N ASP A 40 14.58 -9.87 -6.75
CA ASP A 40 15.80 -9.93 -5.93
C ASP A 40 15.55 -10.74 -4.64
N GLY A 41 16.11 -11.94 -4.56
CA GLY A 41 15.96 -12.84 -3.42
C GLY A 41 16.57 -12.29 -2.12
N ALA A 42 17.66 -11.52 -2.20
CA ALA A 42 18.25 -10.88 -1.02
C ALA A 42 17.33 -9.78 -0.47
N HIS A 43 16.70 -9.01 -1.35
CA HIS A 43 15.73 -8.01 -0.95
C HIS A 43 14.46 -8.64 -0.35
N VAL A 44 13.97 -9.77 -0.91
CA VAL A 44 12.87 -10.54 -0.31
C VAL A 44 13.25 -11.01 1.10
N ALA A 45 14.49 -11.52 1.30
CA ALA A 45 14.94 -11.96 2.62
C ALA A 45 14.96 -10.82 3.65
N LEU A 46 15.39 -9.61 3.26
CA LEU A 46 15.35 -8.42 4.13
C LEU A 46 13.90 -8.04 4.49
N TYR A 47 12.99 -8.11 3.52
CA TYR A 47 11.57 -7.86 3.75
C TYR A 47 10.97 -8.87 4.73
N ASN A 48 11.24 -10.16 4.51
CA ASN A 48 10.76 -11.24 5.37
C ASN A 48 11.27 -11.11 6.80
N ALA A 49 12.56 -10.83 6.97
CA ALA A 49 13.17 -10.63 8.28
C ALA A 49 12.57 -9.44 9.04
N LEU A 50 12.28 -8.33 8.33
CA LEU A 50 11.68 -7.14 8.96
C LEU A 50 10.25 -7.38 9.44
N LEU A 51 9.47 -8.18 8.71
CA LEU A 51 8.03 -8.35 8.93
C LEU A 51 7.65 -9.66 9.59
N GLY A 52 8.60 -10.60 9.69
CA GLY A 52 8.38 -11.90 10.33
C GLY A 52 7.78 -12.97 9.40
N PHE A 53 7.92 -12.83 8.08
CA PHE A 53 7.55 -13.89 7.15
C PHE A 53 8.56 -15.04 7.14
N ALA A 54 8.13 -16.23 6.73
CA ALA A 54 9.01 -17.38 6.58
C ALA A 54 10.12 -17.11 5.55
N ALA A 55 11.31 -17.64 5.82
CA ALA A 55 12.44 -17.54 4.89
C ALA A 55 12.15 -18.29 3.58
N GLY A 56 12.71 -17.79 2.48
CA GLY A 56 12.64 -18.46 1.17
C GLY A 56 11.35 -18.23 0.37
N THR A 57 10.29 -17.70 0.98
CA THR A 57 9.02 -17.38 0.30
C THR A 57 8.99 -15.94 -0.19
N VAL A 58 8.23 -15.67 -1.26
CA VAL A 58 7.83 -14.32 -1.66
C VAL A 58 6.44 -14.08 -1.08
N PRO A 59 6.29 -13.26 -0.03
CA PRO A 59 4.97 -12.98 0.54
C PRO A 59 4.10 -12.16 -0.43
N LEU A 60 2.80 -12.34 -0.39
CA LEU A 60 1.86 -11.59 -1.22
C LEU A 60 2.12 -10.07 -1.14
N THR A 61 2.33 -9.56 0.07
CA THR A 61 2.53 -8.12 0.30
C THR A 61 3.88 -7.59 -0.20
N TYR A 62 4.84 -8.46 -0.55
CA TYR A 62 6.07 -8.05 -1.23
C TYR A 62 5.79 -7.53 -2.64
N TYR A 63 4.80 -8.09 -3.34
CA TYR A 63 4.41 -7.63 -4.68
C TYR A 63 3.95 -6.18 -4.68
N TYR A 64 3.43 -5.68 -3.56
CA TYR A 64 3.12 -4.26 -3.44
C TYR A 64 4.36 -3.36 -3.61
N LEU A 65 5.54 -3.78 -3.18
CA LEU A 65 6.76 -2.99 -3.35
C LEU A 65 7.12 -2.82 -4.84
N LEU A 66 6.86 -3.86 -5.64
CA LEU A 66 7.04 -3.81 -7.09
C LEU A 66 5.99 -2.90 -7.73
N THR A 67 4.73 -3.09 -7.34
CA THR A 67 3.60 -2.28 -7.76
C THR A 67 3.78 -0.80 -7.40
N GLN A 68 4.23 -0.48 -6.20
CA GLN A 68 4.46 0.89 -5.75
C GLN A 68 5.48 1.63 -6.63
N ARG A 69 6.51 0.92 -7.12
CA ARG A 69 7.48 1.46 -8.08
C ARG A 69 6.82 1.80 -9.42
N ALA A 70 5.99 0.89 -9.94
CA ALA A 70 5.21 1.10 -11.16
C ALA A 70 4.22 2.26 -10.98
N HIS A 71 3.47 2.29 -9.88
CA HIS A 71 2.53 3.38 -9.55
C HIS A 71 3.22 4.74 -9.51
N LEU A 72 4.36 4.85 -8.80
CA LEU A 72 5.10 6.12 -8.73
C LEU A 72 5.56 6.57 -10.12
N ALA A 73 6.11 5.65 -10.93
CA ALA A 73 6.54 5.96 -12.29
C ALA A 73 5.37 6.43 -13.15
N THR A 74 4.22 5.75 -13.07
CA THR A 74 2.99 6.12 -13.76
C THR A 74 2.46 7.48 -13.30
N MET A 75 2.44 7.75 -12.00
CA MET A 75 2.02 9.03 -11.45
C MET A 75 2.98 10.17 -11.82
N LEU A 76 4.25 9.88 -12.11
CA LEU A 76 5.22 10.87 -12.61
C LEU A 76 5.12 11.09 -14.11
N ALA A 77 4.48 10.21 -14.87
CA ALA A 77 4.31 10.36 -16.30
C ALA A 77 3.53 11.65 -16.67
N LYS A 78 3.83 12.21 -17.86
CA LYS A 78 3.29 13.49 -18.32
C LYS A 78 1.75 13.52 -18.32
N GLY A 79 1.11 12.39 -18.66
CA GLY A 79 -0.37 12.27 -18.73
C GLY A 79 -1.08 12.17 -17.37
N PHE A 80 -0.36 12.02 -16.24
CA PHE A 80 -1.01 11.93 -14.95
C PHE A 80 -1.41 13.32 -14.42
N PRO A 81 -2.72 13.59 -14.19
CA PRO A 81 -3.22 14.97 -14.04
C PRO A 81 -3.04 15.56 -12.64
N PHE A 82 -2.76 14.74 -11.62
CA PHE A 82 -2.72 15.21 -10.23
C PHE A 82 -1.31 15.46 -9.74
N ARG A 83 -1.19 16.31 -8.71
CA ARG A 83 0.03 16.43 -7.89
C ARG A 83 0.17 15.16 -7.05
N VAL A 84 1.30 14.49 -7.15
CA VAL A 84 1.57 13.26 -6.38
C VAL A 84 1.72 13.59 -4.88
N ALA A 85 2.40 14.69 -4.58
CA ALA A 85 2.52 15.17 -3.19
C ALA A 85 1.15 15.52 -2.60
N GLY A 86 0.82 14.90 -1.50
CA GLY A 86 -0.45 15.11 -0.79
C GLY A 86 -1.56 14.11 -1.16
N MET A 87 -1.35 13.26 -2.15
CA MET A 87 -2.24 12.13 -2.39
C MET A 87 -2.21 11.17 -1.20
N VAL A 88 -3.36 10.59 -0.89
CA VAL A 88 -3.50 9.64 0.24
C VAL A 88 -3.92 8.28 -0.30
N HIS A 89 -3.15 7.25 0.02
CA HIS A 89 -3.50 5.87 -0.27
C HIS A 89 -4.65 5.46 0.67
N VAL A 90 -5.83 5.20 0.12
CA VAL A 90 -7.06 4.95 0.91
C VAL A 90 -7.50 3.49 0.89
N GLU A 91 -7.25 2.79 -0.21
CA GLU A 91 -7.56 1.35 -0.34
C GLU A 91 -6.47 0.64 -1.13
N ASN A 92 -6.25 -0.63 -0.79
CA ASN A 92 -5.40 -1.53 -1.56
C ASN A 92 -6.02 -2.93 -1.60
N SER A 93 -5.88 -3.63 -2.70
CA SER A 93 -6.11 -5.07 -2.79
C SER A 93 -4.99 -5.73 -3.57
N LEU A 94 -4.60 -6.91 -3.12
CA LEU A 94 -3.61 -7.78 -3.74
C LEU A 94 -4.21 -9.17 -3.86
N THR A 95 -4.10 -9.76 -5.04
CA THR A 95 -4.51 -11.14 -5.29
C THR A 95 -3.41 -11.83 -6.08
N GLU A 96 -2.89 -12.93 -5.55
CA GLU A 96 -1.96 -13.82 -6.24
C GLU A 96 -2.75 -14.91 -6.96
N THR A 97 -2.53 -15.06 -8.26
CA THR A 97 -3.12 -16.14 -9.06
C THR A 97 -2.22 -17.35 -9.05
N GLN A 98 -0.90 -17.11 -9.06
CA GLN A 98 0.14 -18.14 -8.93
C GLN A 98 1.41 -17.52 -8.36
N PRO A 99 2.26 -18.30 -7.67
CA PRO A 99 3.54 -17.80 -7.18
C PRO A 99 4.46 -17.35 -8.33
N ALA A 100 5.14 -16.22 -8.14
CA ALA A 100 6.14 -15.76 -9.10
C ALA A 100 7.38 -16.66 -9.09
N ASP A 101 7.87 -17.02 -10.26
CA ASP A 101 9.24 -17.52 -10.43
C ASP A 101 10.21 -16.34 -10.30
N ARG A 102 11.05 -16.37 -9.26
CA ARG A 102 11.99 -15.26 -8.99
C ARG A 102 13.06 -15.08 -10.05
N ALA A 103 13.39 -16.12 -10.79
CA ALA A 103 14.43 -16.09 -11.82
C ALA A 103 13.96 -15.53 -13.16
N ARG A 104 12.63 -15.54 -13.39
CA ARG A 104 12.03 -15.12 -14.65
C ARG A 104 11.64 -13.65 -14.67
N PRO A 105 11.65 -13.00 -15.85
CA PRO A 105 11.17 -11.65 -16.00
C PRO A 105 9.68 -11.53 -15.63
N LEU A 106 9.34 -10.41 -14.96
CA LEU A 106 7.98 -10.06 -14.61
C LEU A 106 7.57 -8.79 -15.37
N HIS A 107 6.54 -8.88 -16.17
CA HIS A 107 5.94 -7.75 -16.87
C HIS A 107 4.84 -7.15 -15.97
N LEU A 108 4.91 -5.84 -15.70
CA LEU A 108 3.92 -5.10 -14.92
C LEU A 108 3.22 -4.10 -15.84
N ALA A 109 1.95 -4.33 -16.12
CA ALA A 109 1.07 -3.40 -16.84
C ALA A 109 0.25 -2.62 -15.81
N THR A 110 0.38 -1.29 -15.81
CA THR A 110 -0.33 -0.41 -14.85
C THR A 110 -1.26 0.52 -15.60
N SER A 111 -2.53 0.55 -15.24
CA SER A 111 -3.53 1.48 -15.74
C SER A 111 -4.03 2.41 -14.64
N VAL A 112 -4.44 3.61 -15.03
CA VAL A 112 -5.02 4.63 -14.14
C VAL A 112 -6.42 4.95 -14.59
N THR A 113 -7.37 4.93 -13.66
CA THR A 113 -8.74 5.39 -13.88
C THR A 113 -9.05 6.52 -12.89
N ILE A 114 -9.52 7.65 -13.37
CA ILE A 114 -10.01 8.73 -12.52
C ILE A 114 -11.47 8.45 -12.20
N LEU A 115 -11.78 8.33 -10.92
CA LEU A 115 -13.14 8.03 -10.47
C LEU A 115 -14.01 9.30 -10.53
N PRO A 116 -15.34 9.17 -10.67
CA PRO A 116 -16.26 10.30 -10.67
C PRO A 116 -16.09 11.17 -9.42
N VAL A 117 -16.25 12.46 -9.61
CA VAL A 117 -16.17 13.43 -8.51
C VAL A 117 -17.24 13.12 -7.48
N ALA A 118 -16.86 12.89 -6.25
CA ALA A 118 -17.80 12.63 -5.16
C ALA A 118 -18.66 13.87 -4.86
N ALA A 119 -19.84 13.68 -4.26
CA ALA A 119 -20.77 14.76 -3.94
C ALA A 119 -20.17 15.90 -3.08
N ASN A 120 -19.13 15.62 -2.31
CA ASN A 120 -18.38 16.61 -1.53
C ASN A 120 -17.24 17.28 -2.31
N GLY A 121 -17.05 16.95 -3.59
CA GLY A 121 -15.96 17.44 -4.44
C GLY A 121 -14.63 16.69 -4.29
N ALA A 122 -14.59 15.58 -3.57
CA ALA A 122 -13.41 14.72 -3.52
C ALA A 122 -13.21 14.02 -4.87
N VAL A 123 -11.93 13.79 -5.24
CA VAL A 123 -11.57 13.04 -6.44
C VAL A 123 -10.61 11.93 -6.04
N GLU A 124 -10.95 10.73 -6.43
CA GLU A 124 -10.09 9.55 -6.25
C GLU A 124 -9.63 9.05 -7.61
N CYS A 125 -8.49 8.41 -7.63
CA CYS A 125 -8.04 7.64 -8.78
C CYS A 125 -7.69 6.22 -8.34
N GLU A 126 -7.93 5.28 -9.23
CA GLU A 126 -7.61 3.88 -9.07
C GLU A 126 -6.45 3.52 -10.00
N LEU A 127 -5.43 2.87 -9.45
CA LEU A 127 -4.32 2.31 -10.19
C LEU A 127 -4.40 0.79 -10.10
N VAL A 128 -4.50 0.14 -11.27
CA VAL A 128 -4.52 -1.31 -11.38
C VAL A 128 -3.21 -1.76 -12.00
N THR A 129 -2.47 -2.63 -11.32
CA THR A 129 -1.28 -3.30 -11.87
C THR A 129 -1.57 -4.78 -12.01
N VAL A 130 -1.44 -5.29 -13.22
CA VAL A 130 -1.43 -6.72 -13.52
C VAL A 130 0.01 -7.14 -13.82
N ALA A 131 0.50 -8.11 -13.08
CA ALA A 131 1.84 -8.65 -13.26
C ALA A 131 1.78 -10.03 -13.92
N MET A 132 2.56 -10.22 -14.96
CA MET A 132 2.56 -11.44 -15.78
C MET A 132 3.96 -12.01 -15.97
N GLN A 133 4.04 -13.34 -16.03
CA GLN A 133 5.21 -14.09 -16.48
C GLN A 133 4.78 -15.03 -17.60
N GLU A 134 5.49 -14.98 -18.73
CA GLU A 134 5.22 -15.85 -19.89
C GLU A 134 3.76 -15.85 -20.34
N GLY A 135 3.10 -14.70 -20.25
CA GLY A 135 1.69 -14.53 -20.62
C GLY A 135 0.67 -14.93 -19.54
N ALA A 136 1.09 -15.57 -18.46
CA ALA A 136 0.23 -15.95 -17.35
C ALA A 136 0.22 -14.88 -16.24
N VAL A 137 -0.95 -14.57 -15.69
CA VAL A 137 -1.08 -13.62 -14.58
C VAL A 137 -0.49 -14.24 -13.31
N VAL A 138 0.40 -13.51 -12.67
CA VAL A 138 1.02 -13.86 -11.38
C VAL A 138 0.24 -13.20 -10.25
N PHE A 139 0.06 -11.88 -10.32
CA PHE A 139 -0.74 -11.16 -9.34
C PHE A 139 -1.43 -9.93 -9.94
N THR A 140 -2.48 -9.49 -9.27
CA THR A 140 -3.14 -8.22 -9.52
C THR A 140 -3.11 -7.37 -8.27
N CYS A 141 -2.78 -6.09 -8.42
CA CYS A 141 -2.83 -5.09 -7.35
C CYS A 141 -3.72 -3.94 -7.77
N VAL A 142 -4.70 -3.61 -6.94
CA VAL A 142 -5.55 -2.43 -7.13
C VAL A 142 -5.33 -1.48 -5.96
N SER A 143 -4.96 -0.24 -6.25
CA SER A 143 -4.76 0.81 -5.24
C SER A 143 -5.63 2.02 -5.54
N LYS A 144 -6.35 2.51 -4.54
CA LYS A 144 -7.08 3.77 -4.64
C LYS A 144 -6.37 4.88 -3.88
N TYR A 145 -6.27 6.01 -4.53
CA TYR A 145 -5.66 7.21 -3.98
C TYR A 145 -6.65 8.37 -4.00
N LEU A 146 -6.80 9.03 -2.86
CA LEU A 146 -7.49 10.32 -2.79
C LEU A 146 -6.57 11.40 -3.36
N ALA A 147 -6.88 11.85 -4.58
CA ALA A 147 -6.08 12.82 -5.32
C ALA A 147 -6.45 14.27 -4.96
N LYS A 148 -7.73 14.53 -4.70
CA LYS A 148 -8.23 15.84 -4.27
C LYS A 148 -9.19 15.66 -3.09
N ARG A 149 -8.92 16.36 -2.01
CA ARG A 149 -9.81 16.37 -0.84
C ARG A 149 -11.08 17.15 -1.14
N GLY A 150 -12.21 16.58 -0.81
CA GLY A 150 -13.49 17.27 -0.86
C GLY A 150 -13.67 18.28 0.29
N LYS A 151 -14.73 19.06 0.22
CA LYS A 151 -15.16 19.92 1.33
C LYS A 151 -15.46 19.05 2.55
N LYS A 152 -14.99 19.46 3.73
CA LYS A 152 -15.41 18.81 4.97
C LYS A 152 -16.92 18.97 5.09
N LYS A 153 -17.68 17.88 5.20
CA LYS A 153 -19.04 17.96 5.74
C LYS A 153 -18.92 18.64 7.11
N GLY A 154 -19.74 19.68 7.35
CA GLY A 154 -19.85 20.30 8.65
C GLY A 154 -19.98 19.22 9.73
N ILE A 155 -19.55 19.54 10.96
CA ILE A 155 -19.46 18.60 12.09
C ILE A 155 -20.83 17.92 12.29
N GLY A 156 -21.07 16.89 11.49
CA GLY A 156 -22.22 16.00 11.61
C GLY A 156 -21.76 14.74 12.33
N LYS A 157 -22.33 14.53 13.52
CA LYS A 157 -22.27 13.35 14.39
C LYS A 157 -20.91 12.67 14.45
N ALA A 158 -20.37 12.61 15.66
CA ALA A 158 -19.20 11.80 16.00
C ALA A 158 -19.27 10.47 15.21
N ALA A 159 -18.23 10.19 14.42
CA ALA A 159 -18.14 8.92 13.73
C ALA A 159 -18.43 7.84 14.79
N THR A 160 -19.50 7.10 14.58
CA THR A 160 -19.84 5.94 15.41
C THR A 160 -18.54 5.19 15.60
N ARG A 161 -18.15 4.93 16.85
CA ARG A 161 -16.98 4.09 17.13
C ARG A 161 -17.21 2.80 16.36
N ASP A 162 -16.46 2.61 15.27
CA ASP A 162 -16.52 1.37 14.51
C ASP A 162 -16.19 0.24 15.47
N THR A 163 -17.18 -0.57 15.84
CA THR A 163 -17.02 -1.66 16.77
C THR A 163 -15.97 -2.63 16.21
N ILE A 164 -14.98 -2.98 17.00
CA ILE A 164 -14.02 -4.01 16.64
C ILE A 164 -14.69 -5.34 16.87
N GLU A 165 -14.93 -6.06 15.78
CA GLU A 165 -15.56 -7.40 15.79
C GLU A 165 -14.51 -8.44 15.41
N GLY A 166 -14.74 -9.69 15.87
CA GLY A 166 -13.90 -10.83 15.55
C GLY A 166 -12.99 -11.29 16.69
N LYS A 167 -12.35 -12.43 16.48
CA LYS A 167 -11.39 -13.03 17.42
C LYS A 167 -10.07 -12.26 17.36
N ARG A 168 -9.53 -11.91 18.53
CA ARG A 168 -8.19 -11.36 18.64
C ARG A 168 -7.16 -12.42 18.28
N ILE A 169 -6.32 -12.14 17.27
CA ILE A 169 -5.24 -13.04 16.83
C ILE A 169 -3.93 -12.68 17.54
N GLY A 170 -3.57 -11.40 17.58
CA GLY A 170 -2.33 -10.95 18.18
C GLY A 170 -2.12 -9.47 17.91
N GLY A 171 -0.93 -8.97 18.25
CA GLY A 171 -0.55 -7.58 17.97
C GLY A 171 0.94 -7.45 17.87
N TRP A 172 1.42 -6.35 17.32
CA TRP A 172 2.84 -6.07 17.13
C TRP A 172 3.22 -4.68 17.62
N ALA A 173 4.50 -4.51 17.95
CA ALA A 173 5.02 -3.22 18.36
C ALA A 173 5.37 -2.37 17.13
N VAL A 174 4.83 -1.16 17.05
CA VAL A 174 5.20 -0.16 16.05
C VAL A 174 6.23 0.77 16.69
N GLY A 175 7.51 0.37 16.67
CA GLY A 175 8.61 1.10 17.29
C GLY A 175 8.90 2.46 16.64
N GLY A 176 9.60 3.33 17.33
CA GLY A 176 9.91 4.69 16.85
C GLY A 176 10.82 4.76 15.61
N SER A 177 11.62 3.71 15.35
CA SER A 177 12.48 3.58 14.17
C SER A 177 11.86 2.79 13.02
N LEU A 178 10.71 2.14 13.26
CA LEU A 178 10.13 1.18 12.31
C LEU A 178 9.74 1.83 10.97
N GLY A 179 9.28 3.09 10.97
CA GLY A 179 9.01 3.82 9.74
C GLY A 179 10.24 3.93 8.84
N ARG A 180 11.42 4.23 9.42
CA ARG A 180 12.70 4.29 8.68
C ARG A 180 13.20 2.90 8.27
N ALA A 181 13.00 1.89 9.12
CA ALA A 181 13.35 0.51 8.79
C ALA A 181 12.55 0.01 7.59
N TYR A 182 11.24 0.26 7.59
CA TYR A 182 10.39 -0.09 6.45
C TYR A 182 10.71 0.75 5.20
N ALA A 183 11.00 2.05 5.36
CA ALA A 183 11.41 2.91 4.24
C ALA A 183 12.69 2.40 3.53
N LYS A 184 13.66 1.83 4.27
CA LYS A 184 14.86 1.21 3.68
C LYS A 184 14.52 0.02 2.78
N VAL A 185 13.51 -0.75 3.13
CA VAL A 185 13.11 -1.95 2.36
C VAL A 185 12.08 -1.60 1.29
N SER A 186 11.11 -0.76 1.58
CA SER A 186 10.06 -0.39 0.62
C SER A 186 10.48 0.67 -0.39
N GLY A 187 11.51 1.45 -0.06
CA GLY A 187 11.89 2.64 -0.83
C GLY A 187 10.99 3.84 -0.58
N ASP A 188 9.94 3.72 0.24
CA ASP A 188 9.02 4.82 0.54
C ASP A 188 9.56 5.70 1.66
N TRP A 189 10.32 6.72 1.28
CA TRP A 189 10.88 7.73 2.16
C TRP A 189 9.98 8.94 2.36
N ASN A 190 8.66 8.78 2.28
CA ASN A 190 7.74 9.89 2.54
C ASN A 190 7.98 10.45 3.95
N PRO A 191 8.25 11.77 4.09
CA PRO A 191 8.62 12.41 5.35
C PRO A 191 7.65 12.16 6.52
N ILE A 192 6.37 11.87 6.24
CA ILE A 192 5.38 11.59 7.29
C ILE A 192 5.69 10.33 8.12
N HIS A 193 6.55 9.44 7.61
CA HIS A 193 6.89 8.16 8.23
C HIS A 193 8.21 8.17 9.00
N LEU A 194 9.03 9.22 8.87
CA LEU A 194 10.45 9.17 9.22
C LEU A 194 10.75 9.76 10.60
N TRP A 195 10.52 11.06 10.76
CA TRP A 195 10.86 11.80 11.99
C TRP A 195 9.71 12.73 12.41
N ARG A 196 9.72 13.13 13.67
CA ARG A 196 8.69 14.03 14.21
C ARG A 196 8.71 15.41 13.55
N TRP A 197 9.88 15.94 13.25
CA TRP A 197 10.01 17.23 12.58
C TRP A 197 9.54 17.19 11.14
N SER A 198 9.92 16.13 10.37
CA SER A 198 9.50 15.98 8.97
C SER A 198 7.99 15.70 8.84
N ALA A 199 7.42 14.90 9.74
CA ALA A 199 5.98 14.68 9.80
C ALA A 199 5.21 15.98 10.10
N ARG A 200 5.73 16.86 10.99
CA ARG A 200 5.13 18.16 11.28
C ARG A 200 5.13 19.10 10.09
N LEU A 201 6.22 19.14 9.31
CA LEU A 201 6.27 19.91 8.05
C LEU A 201 5.20 19.46 7.05
N MET A 202 4.79 18.19 7.10
CA MET A 202 3.73 17.61 6.27
C MET A 202 2.33 17.68 6.93
N GLY A 203 2.17 18.46 8.02
CA GLY A 203 0.89 18.66 8.70
C GLY A 203 0.47 17.55 9.67
N MET A 204 1.34 16.59 9.95
CA MET A 204 1.08 15.51 10.91
C MET A 204 1.66 15.84 12.28
N ARG A 205 0.90 15.64 13.36
CA ARG A 205 1.40 15.89 14.74
C ARG A 205 2.55 14.95 15.14
N ARG A 206 2.51 13.71 14.68
CA ARG A 206 3.47 12.63 14.99
C ARG A 206 3.70 11.79 13.73
N PRO A 207 4.88 11.17 13.57
CA PRO A 207 5.11 10.26 12.46
C PRO A 207 4.23 9.02 12.59
N ILE A 208 3.79 8.51 11.45
CA ILE A 208 2.91 7.35 11.33
C ILE A 208 3.64 6.22 10.61
N ILE A 209 3.24 4.98 10.83
CA ILE A 209 3.75 3.86 10.03
C ILE A 209 3.09 3.84 8.65
N HIS A 210 3.75 3.30 7.65
CA HIS A 210 3.19 3.06 6.33
C HIS A 210 1.97 2.13 6.41
N GLY A 211 0.90 2.45 5.69
CA GLY A 211 -0.31 1.62 5.68
C GLY A 211 -0.01 0.19 5.28
N MET A 212 0.77 0.00 4.21
CA MET A 212 1.13 -1.33 3.71
C MET A 212 2.09 -2.11 4.63
N HIS A 213 2.87 -1.45 5.48
CA HIS A 213 3.58 -2.14 6.57
C HIS A 213 2.58 -2.83 7.51
N SER A 214 1.50 -2.14 7.88
CA SER A 214 0.51 -2.70 8.80
C SER A 214 -0.26 -3.86 8.19
N VAL A 215 -0.56 -3.79 6.88
CA VAL A 215 -1.14 -4.90 6.12
C VAL A 215 -0.17 -6.09 6.07
N ALA A 216 1.10 -5.83 5.78
CA ALA A 216 2.12 -6.88 5.74
C ALA A 216 2.35 -7.55 7.10
N ALA A 217 2.39 -6.77 8.19
CA ALA A 217 2.48 -7.32 9.54
C ALA A 217 1.26 -8.17 9.92
N ALA A 218 0.06 -7.76 9.48
CA ALA A 218 -1.16 -8.56 9.65
C ALA A 218 -1.09 -9.88 8.86
N CYS A 219 -0.63 -9.85 7.60
CA CYS A 219 -0.43 -11.06 6.79
C CYS A 219 0.59 -12.01 7.46
N ALA A 220 1.74 -11.50 7.88
CA ALA A 220 2.75 -12.32 8.54
C ALA A 220 2.21 -12.99 9.81
N LEU A 221 1.43 -12.26 10.62
CA LEU A 221 0.81 -12.81 11.82
C LEU A 221 -0.26 -13.87 11.48
N LEU A 222 -1.04 -13.65 10.41
CA LEU A 222 -2.01 -14.64 9.93
C LEU A 222 -1.32 -15.92 9.46
N GLU A 223 -0.27 -15.82 8.66
CA GLU A 223 0.48 -16.97 8.17
C GLU A 223 1.14 -17.74 9.33
N GLN A 224 1.72 -17.04 10.31
CA GLN A 224 2.31 -17.66 11.50
C GLN A 224 1.27 -18.40 12.36
N THR A 225 0.06 -17.86 12.49
CA THR A 225 -0.97 -18.43 13.38
C THR A 225 -1.81 -19.50 12.71
N SER A 226 -1.99 -19.47 11.39
CA SER A 226 -2.80 -20.44 10.66
C SER A 226 -1.97 -21.53 9.97
N ALA A 227 -0.64 -21.36 9.85
CA ALA A 227 0.25 -22.15 9.00
C ALA A 227 -0.21 -22.23 7.53
N ARG A 228 -1.01 -21.25 7.08
CA ARG A 228 -1.54 -21.13 5.73
C ARG A 228 -1.03 -19.83 5.10
N ARG A 229 -0.86 -19.84 3.78
CA ARG A 229 -0.37 -18.71 3.03
C ARG A 229 -1.51 -17.72 2.70
N VAL A 230 -1.25 -16.43 2.82
CA VAL A 230 -2.18 -15.39 2.32
C VAL A 230 -2.03 -15.29 0.81
N THR A 231 -3.12 -15.53 0.09
CA THR A 231 -3.18 -15.46 -1.39
C THR A 231 -3.97 -14.27 -1.91
N ALA A 232 -4.85 -13.70 -1.09
CA ALA A 232 -5.48 -12.43 -1.39
C ALA A 232 -5.69 -11.61 -0.12
N ILE A 233 -5.55 -10.29 -0.23
CA ILE A 233 -5.86 -9.36 0.86
C ILE A 233 -6.38 -8.04 0.29
N SER A 234 -7.43 -7.49 0.91
CA SER A 234 -7.85 -6.11 0.71
C SER A 234 -7.64 -5.30 1.98
N ALA A 235 -7.42 -4.00 1.85
CA ALA A 235 -7.25 -3.10 2.98
C ALA A 235 -7.90 -1.75 2.68
N ARG A 236 -8.69 -1.24 3.63
CA ARG A 236 -9.18 0.13 3.66
C ARG A 236 -8.54 0.85 4.83
N PHE A 237 -7.80 1.93 4.55
CA PHE A 237 -7.11 2.72 5.55
C PHE A 237 -8.03 3.80 6.14
N LYS A 238 -8.52 3.57 7.36
CA LYS A 238 -9.48 4.48 8.03
C LYS A 238 -8.80 5.56 8.87
N ALA A 239 -7.69 5.20 9.51
CA ALA A 239 -6.96 6.13 10.36
C ALA A 239 -5.45 5.80 10.37
N PRO A 240 -4.60 6.81 10.56
CA PRO A 240 -3.15 6.59 10.67
C PRO A 240 -2.78 5.86 11.96
N ILE A 241 -1.81 4.93 11.86
CA ILE A 241 -1.19 4.27 12.99
C ILE A 241 0.08 5.04 13.36
N VAL A 242 0.09 5.66 14.52
CA VAL A 242 1.23 6.47 15.00
C VAL A 242 2.36 5.56 15.47
N LEU A 243 3.63 5.96 15.21
CA LEU A 243 4.78 5.25 15.76
C LEU A 243 4.75 5.25 17.31
N ARG A 244 5.29 4.21 17.92
CA ARG A 244 5.29 3.92 19.37
C ARG A 244 3.90 3.53 19.89
N THR A 245 3.17 2.71 19.10
CA THR A 245 1.89 2.11 19.48
C THR A 245 1.92 0.59 19.28
N ARG A 246 0.85 -0.10 19.68
CA ARG A 246 0.70 -1.56 19.54
C ARG A 246 -0.67 -1.87 18.94
N PRO A 247 -0.82 -1.84 17.61
CA PRO A 247 -2.03 -2.29 16.96
C PRO A 247 -2.27 -3.78 17.20
N THR A 248 -3.51 -4.18 17.13
CA THR A 248 -3.98 -5.55 17.34
C THR A 248 -4.78 -6.01 16.14
N LEU A 249 -4.53 -7.25 15.68
CA LEU A 249 -5.26 -7.91 14.60
C LEU A 249 -6.45 -8.69 15.17
N TYR A 250 -7.60 -8.52 14.51
CA TYR A 250 -8.83 -9.26 14.75
C TYR A 250 -9.31 -9.88 13.45
N VAL A 251 -9.88 -11.08 13.51
CA VAL A 251 -10.36 -11.82 12.35
C VAL A 251 -11.77 -12.34 12.64
N SER A 252 -12.66 -12.26 11.67
CA SER A 252 -14.02 -12.83 11.74
C SER A 252 -14.00 -14.35 11.93
N GLY A 253 -15.10 -14.92 12.43
CA GLY A 253 -15.18 -16.36 12.68
C GLY A 253 -15.01 -17.22 11.43
N ASP A 254 -15.38 -16.69 10.27
CA ASP A 254 -15.22 -17.31 8.95
C ASP A 254 -13.84 -17.11 8.32
N HIS A 255 -12.94 -16.41 9.00
CA HIS A 255 -11.59 -16.04 8.56
C HIS A 255 -11.51 -15.23 7.25
N HIS A 256 -12.64 -14.70 6.74
CA HIS A 256 -12.64 -13.90 5.51
C HIS A 256 -12.47 -12.41 5.73
N LYS A 257 -12.83 -11.89 6.91
CA LYS A 257 -12.68 -10.46 7.23
C LYS A 257 -11.67 -10.27 8.34
N TYR A 258 -10.91 -9.21 8.24
CA TYR A 258 -10.00 -8.81 9.30
C TYR A 258 -10.12 -7.32 9.59
N CYS A 259 -9.71 -6.92 10.77
CA CYS A 259 -9.44 -5.52 11.07
C CYS A 259 -8.22 -5.36 11.97
N ILE A 260 -7.57 -4.22 11.82
CA ILE A 260 -6.51 -3.77 12.72
C ILE A 260 -7.12 -2.72 13.64
N GLY A 261 -7.08 -3.00 14.93
CA GLY A 261 -7.58 -2.10 15.98
C GLY A 261 -6.43 -1.38 16.69
N LEU A 262 -6.65 -0.12 17.07
CA LEU A 262 -5.75 0.66 17.90
C LEU A 262 -6.57 1.56 18.83
N ASP A 263 -6.30 1.50 20.14
CA ASP A 263 -6.98 2.32 21.16
C ASP A 263 -8.52 2.25 21.06
N GLY A 264 -9.05 1.04 20.84
CA GLY A 264 -10.49 0.78 20.72
C GLY A 264 -11.13 1.26 19.42
N ARG A 265 -10.32 1.64 18.42
CA ARG A 265 -10.79 2.09 17.10
C ARG A 265 -10.27 1.19 16.00
N ARG A 266 -11.08 0.95 14.99
CA ARG A 266 -10.69 0.27 13.77
C ARG A 266 -9.88 1.24 12.89
N VAL A 267 -8.62 0.92 12.62
CA VAL A 267 -7.71 1.77 11.82
C VAL A 267 -7.49 1.25 10.41
N VAL A 268 -7.60 -0.07 10.22
CA VAL A 268 -7.63 -0.74 8.90
C VAL A 268 -8.69 -1.83 8.96
N ASP A 269 -9.41 -2.05 7.89
CA ASP A 269 -10.25 -3.24 7.69
C ASP A 269 -10.15 -3.75 6.24
N GLY A 270 -10.55 -5.00 6.04
CA GLY A 270 -10.55 -5.63 4.73
C GLY A 270 -10.91 -7.10 4.78
N THR A 271 -10.61 -7.76 3.67
CA THR A 271 -10.82 -9.19 3.49
C THR A 271 -9.49 -9.91 3.30
N VAL A 272 -9.44 -11.19 3.59
CA VAL A 272 -8.27 -12.04 3.42
C VAL A 272 -8.68 -13.41 2.91
N SER A 273 -7.86 -14.01 2.05
CA SER A 273 -7.97 -15.41 1.63
C SER A 273 -6.67 -16.15 1.96
N LEU A 274 -6.82 -17.35 2.48
CA LEU A 274 -5.73 -18.23 2.90
C LEU A 274 -5.78 -19.53 2.06
N ALA A 275 -4.65 -19.93 1.50
CA ALA A 275 -4.48 -21.22 0.81
C ALA A 275 -3.84 -22.26 1.72
#